data_9da704c299868cde148a9105a9586ead
#
_entry.id   9da704c299868cde148a9105a9586ead
#
_cell.length_a   1.000
_cell.length_b   1.000
_cell.length_c   1.000
_cell.angle_alpha   90.00
_cell.angle_beta   90.00
_cell.angle_gamma   90.00
#
_symmetry.space_group_name_H-M   'P 1'
#
loop_
_entity.id
_entity.type
_entity.pdbx_description
1 polymer ?
#
loop_
_entity_poly.entity_id
_entity_poly.type
_entity_poly.pdbx_seq_one_letter_code
_entity_poly.pdbx_strand_id
1 'polypeptide(L)'
;MHFLSPLKKKRLVPLKKHNSKAETARKMPVVGIRVPSWASFTRPIFKGVVDFIRKNQRWQIQTLVDSTNEMAPVVIDQNWDGNGLILFRFSTEEAENFKRRNIPVVNLSAESTGKGYPSVIPDNLEIGKQAAQHLLTLGLKHFSYWGDPSRTYSKQRGTAFEQEILNAGFECINVQFEPDQFPWEGRWLKMHEQIVDELNRLPKPIG
;
A
#
# COMPACT_ATOMS: atom_id res chain seq x y z
N MET A 1 9.20 86.37 36.30
CA MET A 1 9.98 85.43 37.10
C MET A 1 9.14 84.16 37.29
N HIS A 2 9.36 83.12 36.51
CA HIS A 2 8.73 81.83 36.71
C HIS A 2 9.83 80.76 36.83
N PHE A 3 9.88 80.17 38.00
CA PHE A 3 10.79 79.08 38.35
C PHE A 3 10.32 77.80 37.73
N LEU A 4 11.16 77.18 36.88
CA LEU A 4 10.99 75.83 36.38
C LEU A 4 11.57 74.82 37.37
N SER A 5 10.73 73.95 37.89
CA SER A 5 11.09 72.85 38.77
C SER A 5 11.80 71.72 38.00
N PRO A 6 12.82 71.02 38.53
CA PRO A 6 13.56 70.00 37.82
C PRO A 6 12.80 68.69 37.76
N LEU A 7 12.73 68.13 36.56
CA LEU A 7 12.18 66.80 36.25
C LEU A 7 12.97 65.68 36.96
N LYS A 8 12.30 64.87 37.78
CA LYS A 8 12.85 63.67 38.42
C LYS A 8 13.15 62.62 37.36
N LYS A 9 14.40 62.20 37.23
CA LYS A 9 14.84 61.03 36.42
C LYS A 9 14.19 59.74 36.96
N LYS A 10 13.28 59.15 36.20
CA LYS A 10 12.78 57.83 36.49
C LYS A 10 13.89 56.79 36.23
N ARG A 11 14.23 56.03 37.29
CA ARG A 11 15.13 54.86 37.20
C ARG A 11 14.49 53.79 36.27
N LEU A 12 15.14 53.46 35.17
CA LEU A 12 14.80 52.32 34.32
C LEU A 12 15.07 51.03 35.11
N VAL A 13 14.00 50.23 35.32
CA VAL A 13 14.08 48.89 35.87
C VAL A 13 14.64 48.00 34.80
N PRO A 14 15.70 47.19 35.03
CA PRO A 14 16.21 46.29 33.99
C PRO A 14 15.19 45.20 33.73
N LEU A 15 14.78 45.07 32.45
CA LEU A 15 13.97 43.96 31.95
C LEU A 15 14.72 42.63 32.25
N LYS A 16 14.11 41.75 33.06
CA LYS A 16 14.58 40.40 33.26
C LYS A 16 14.67 39.75 31.88
N LYS A 17 15.88 39.32 31.48
CA LYS A 17 16.07 38.45 30.33
C LYS A 17 15.26 37.18 30.58
N HIS A 18 14.16 37.02 29.82
CA HIS A 18 13.50 35.74 29.69
C HIS A 18 14.51 34.81 29.00
N ASN A 19 15.07 33.88 29.78
CA ASN A 19 15.73 32.73 29.22
C ASN A 19 14.66 31.95 28.48
N SER A 20 14.43 32.25 27.20
CA SER A 20 13.79 31.35 26.30
C SER A 20 14.73 30.14 26.14
N LYS A 21 14.48 29.08 26.94
CA LYS A 21 14.90 27.76 26.55
C LYS A 21 14.36 27.60 25.12
N ALA A 22 15.26 27.58 24.15
CA ALA A 22 14.94 27.23 22.80
C ALA A 22 14.27 25.85 22.89
N GLU A 23 12.95 25.86 22.82
CA GLU A 23 12.13 24.65 22.62
C GLU A 23 12.59 24.16 21.26
N THR A 24 13.43 23.12 21.30
CA THR A 24 13.97 22.46 20.08
C THR A 24 12.73 22.05 19.31
N ALA A 25 12.37 22.80 18.28
CA ALA A 25 11.23 22.52 17.44
C ALA A 25 11.40 21.06 17.00
N ARG A 26 10.58 20.15 17.53
CA ARG A 26 10.62 18.73 17.15
C ARG A 26 10.42 18.68 15.65
N LYS A 27 11.48 18.33 14.94
CA LYS A 27 11.45 18.16 13.49
C LYS A 27 10.30 17.19 13.18
N MET A 28 9.38 17.62 12.33
CA MET A 28 8.21 16.81 11.98
C MET A 28 8.68 15.51 11.32
N PRO A 29 8.20 14.34 11.77
CA PRO A 29 8.61 13.06 11.17
C PRO A 29 8.27 13.02 9.68
N VAL A 30 9.17 12.46 8.88
CA VAL A 30 8.99 12.24 7.45
C VAL A 30 8.66 10.77 7.22
N VAL A 31 7.51 10.50 6.59
CA VAL A 31 7.08 9.14 6.23
C VAL A 31 7.04 9.02 4.72
N GLY A 32 7.83 8.09 4.19
CA GLY A 32 7.85 7.75 2.77
C GLY A 32 6.68 6.82 2.41
N ILE A 33 5.97 7.12 1.33
CA ILE A 33 4.91 6.25 0.79
C ILE A 33 5.28 5.85 -0.62
N ARG A 34 5.35 4.53 -0.86
CA ARG A 34 5.50 3.96 -2.20
C ARG A 34 4.37 2.97 -2.46
N VAL A 35 3.46 3.36 -3.32
CA VAL A 35 2.32 2.58 -3.78
C VAL A 35 2.16 2.73 -5.28
N PRO A 36 1.68 1.71 -6.02
CA PRO A 36 1.60 1.75 -7.48
C PRO A 36 0.58 2.82 -7.93
N SER A 37 1.01 3.75 -8.78
CA SER A 37 0.15 4.84 -9.26
C SER A 37 -1.01 4.38 -10.15
N TRP A 38 -0.84 3.23 -10.82
CA TRP A 38 -1.80 2.64 -11.75
C TRP A 38 -2.92 1.83 -11.05
N ALA A 39 -2.72 1.41 -9.80
CA ALA A 39 -3.68 0.55 -9.12
C ALA A 39 -4.83 1.34 -8.49
N SER A 40 -6.05 0.89 -8.71
CA SER A 40 -7.27 1.54 -8.20
C SER A 40 -7.31 1.66 -6.67
N PHE A 41 -6.72 0.70 -5.95
CA PHE A 41 -6.66 0.70 -4.49
C PHE A 41 -5.68 1.72 -3.89
N THR A 42 -4.80 2.30 -4.68
CA THR A 42 -3.82 3.30 -4.22
C THR A 42 -4.48 4.56 -3.68
N ARG A 43 -5.50 5.06 -4.37
CA ARG A 43 -6.21 6.28 -3.95
C ARG A 43 -6.85 6.17 -2.57
N PRO A 44 -7.64 5.13 -2.24
CA PRO A 44 -8.19 4.97 -0.90
C PRO A 44 -7.11 4.75 0.17
N ILE A 45 -6.01 4.05 -0.11
CA ILE A 45 -4.90 3.93 0.83
C ILE A 45 -4.31 5.30 1.14
N PHE A 46 -3.95 6.07 0.11
CA PHE A 46 -3.39 7.40 0.29
C PHE A 46 -4.33 8.34 1.04
N LYS A 47 -5.63 8.31 0.70
CA LYS A 47 -6.67 9.05 1.41
C LYS A 47 -6.71 8.68 2.90
N GLY A 48 -6.69 7.38 3.22
CA GLY A 48 -6.69 6.90 4.61
C GLY A 48 -5.50 7.41 5.41
N VAL A 49 -4.30 7.39 4.82
CA VAL A 49 -3.09 7.93 5.47
C VAL A 49 -3.20 9.44 5.70
N VAL A 50 -3.66 10.20 4.70
CA VAL A 50 -3.85 11.66 4.83
C VAL A 50 -4.90 11.99 5.89
N ASP A 51 -6.03 11.27 5.92
CA ASP A 51 -7.08 11.47 6.91
C ASP A 51 -6.58 11.17 8.34
N PHE A 52 -5.77 10.13 8.51
CA PHE A 52 -5.15 9.80 9.78
C PHE A 52 -4.21 10.92 10.27
N ILE A 53 -3.35 11.42 9.36
CA ILE A 53 -2.41 12.50 9.68
C ILE A 53 -3.14 13.78 10.10
N ARG A 54 -4.21 14.14 9.39
CA ARG A 54 -5.01 15.31 9.69
C ARG A 54 -5.68 15.25 11.06
N LYS A 55 -6.08 14.04 11.47
CA LYS A 55 -6.81 13.85 12.74
C LYS A 55 -5.89 13.67 13.94
N ASN A 56 -4.79 12.97 13.80
CA ASN A 56 -4.07 12.42 14.94
C ASN A 56 -2.59 12.80 15.01
N GLN A 57 -1.94 13.09 13.90
CA GLN A 57 -0.48 13.19 13.84
C GLN A 57 -0.04 14.37 12.95
N ARG A 58 1.17 14.83 13.20
CA ARG A 58 1.83 15.81 12.34
C ARG A 58 3.02 15.12 11.67
N TRP A 59 2.77 14.47 10.53
CA TRP A 59 3.81 13.89 9.68
C TRP A 59 3.94 14.69 8.40
N GLN A 60 5.15 14.73 7.87
CA GLN A 60 5.38 15.10 6.49
C GLN A 60 5.33 13.83 5.63
N ILE A 61 4.51 13.83 4.60
CA ILE A 61 4.45 12.73 3.62
C ILE A 61 5.44 13.02 2.51
N GLN A 62 6.28 12.05 2.21
CA GLN A 62 7.10 12.03 1.02
C GLN A 62 6.60 10.92 0.10
N THR A 63 6.03 11.28 -1.05
CA THR A 63 5.67 10.31 -2.08
C THR A 63 6.95 9.85 -2.77
N LEU A 64 7.23 8.56 -2.66
CA LEU A 64 8.33 7.92 -3.36
C LEU A 64 7.75 7.47 -4.71
N VAL A 65 8.19 8.13 -5.78
CA VAL A 65 7.66 7.90 -7.12
C VAL A 65 7.95 6.47 -7.53
N ASP A 66 6.90 5.74 -7.86
CA ASP A 66 7.03 4.45 -8.53
C ASP A 66 7.51 4.70 -9.97
N SER A 67 8.40 3.87 -10.48
CA SER A 67 8.85 4.00 -11.86
C SER A 67 7.65 3.86 -12.79
N THR A 68 7.73 4.49 -13.94
CA THR A 68 6.75 4.32 -15.02
C THR A 68 6.70 2.89 -15.57
N ASN A 69 7.62 2.05 -15.14
CA ASN A 69 7.65 0.63 -15.44
C ASN A 69 6.92 -0.14 -14.32
N GLU A 70 5.72 -0.59 -14.60
CA GLU A 70 4.82 -1.32 -13.68
C GLU A 70 5.46 -2.56 -13.04
N MET A 71 6.54 -3.07 -13.61
CA MET A 71 7.17 -4.34 -13.23
C MET A 71 8.45 -4.17 -12.39
N ALA A 72 9.10 -3.02 -12.42
CA ALA A 72 10.30 -2.79 -11.64
C ALA A 72 9.98 -1.89 -10.44
N PRO A 73 10.09 -2.38 -9.19
CA PRO A 73 9.96 -1.52 -8.04
C PRO A 73 11.08 -0.47 -8.06
N VAL A 74 10.71 0.80 -7.86
CA VAL A 74 11.72 1.84 -7.62
C VAL A 74 12.45 1.49 -6.33
N VAL A 75 13.73 1.27 -6.44
CA VAL A 75 14.60 1.08 -5.29
C VAL A 75 14.65 2.39 -4.50
N ILE A 76 14.33 2.34 -3.23
CA ILE A 76 14.46 3.51 -2.35
C ILE A 76 15.94 3.81 -2.21
N ASP A 77 16.29 5.09 -2.42
CA ASP A 77 17.66 5.57 -2.23
C ASP A 77 18.23 5.06 -0.89
N GLN A 78 19.39 4.43 -0.95
CA GLN A 78 20.07 3.89 0.23
C GLN A 78 20.36 4.97 1.28
N ASN A 79 20.41 6.23 0.88
CA ASN A 79 20.62 7.39 1.77
C ASN A 79 19.32 8.04 2.23
N TRP A 80 18.14 7.52 1.84
CA TRP A 80 16.87 8.08 2.30
C TRP A 80 16.81 8.12 3.83
N ASP A 81 16.56 9.30 4.41
CA ASP A 81 16.74 9.61 5.84
C ASP A 81 15.42 9.88 6.59
N GLY A 82 14.30 9.48 6.03
CA GLY A 82 12.99 9.61 6.70
C GLY A 82 12.82 8.70 7.92
N ASN A 83 11.71 8.87 8.61
CA ASN A 83 11.45 8.22 9.91
C ASN A 83 10.62 6.94 9.82
N GLY A 84 10.05 6.61 8.65
CA GLY A 84 9.26 5.41 8.45
C GLY A 84 8.77 5.27 7.02
N LEU A 85 8.37 4.07 6.64
CA LEU A 85 7.97 3.72 5.28
C LEU A 85 6.62 3.00 5.27
N ILE A 86 5.79 3.32 4.27
CA ILE A 86 4.58 2.59 3.92
C ILE A 86 4.76 2.10 2.48
N LEU A 87 4.90 0.79 2.29
CA LEU A 87 5.35 0.21 1.03
C LEU A 87 4.40 -0.88 0.54
N PHE A 88 4.04 -0.84 -0.75
CA PHE A 88 3.26 -1.91 -1.38
C PHE A 88 4.12 -3.13 -1.73
N ARG A 89 5.29 -2.94 -2.29
CA ARG A 89 6.26 -4.00 -2.59
C ARG A 89 7.67 -3.49 -2.36
N PHE A 90 8.55 -4.37 -1.99
CA PHE A 90 9.98 -4.09 -1.85
C PHE A 90 10.78 -5.37 -2.03
N SER A 91 12.03 -5.23 -2.44
CA SER A 91 12.93 -6.35 -2.64
C SER A 91 13.48 -6.89 -1.32
N THR A 92 14.07 -8.08 -1.37
CA THR A 92 14.79 -8.65 -0.22
C THR A 92 15.94 -7.74 0.22
N GLU A 93 16.67 -7.16 -0.73
CA GLU A 93 17.76 -6.24 -0.47
C GLU A 93 17.28 -4.97 0.25
N GLU A 94 16.15 -4.39 -0.21
CA GLU A 94 15.53 -3.25 0.48
C GLU A 94 15.11 -3.63 1.90
N ALA A 95 14.50 -4.81 2.08
CA ALA A 95 14.09 -5.29 3.40
C ALA A 95 15.28 -5.39 4.36
N GLU A 96 16.40 -5.95 3.91
CA GLU A 96 17.63 -6.04 4.70
C GLU A 96 18.21 -4.66 5.01
N ASN A 97 18.19 -3.73 4.06
CA ASN A 97 18.63 -2.36 4.27
C ASN A 97 17.78 -1.64 5.32
N PHE A 98 16.45 -1.74 5.24
CA PHE A 98 15.55 -1.12 6.23
C PHE A 98 15.79 -1.70 7.62
N LYS A 99 15.96 -3.02 7.72
CA LYS A 99 16.24 -3.70 8.99
C LYS A 99 17.58 -3.25 9.60
N ARG A 100 18.64 -3.22 8.80
CA ARG A 100 19.97 -2.77 9.22
C ARG A 100 19.98 -1.33 9.71
N ARG A 101 19.16 -0.48 9.08
CA ARG A 101 19.03 0.95 9.43
C ARG A 101 17.97 1.23 10.49
N ASN A 102 17.29 0.20 11.00
CA ASN A 102 16.16 0.33 11.94
C ASN A 102 15.07 1.27 11.44
N ILE A 103 14.77 1.27 10.14
CA ILE A 103 13.67 2.05 9.56
C ILE A 103 12.37 1.28 9.77
N PRO A 104 11.38 1.84 10.49
CA PRO A 104 10.06 1.22 10.60
C PRO A 104 9.37 1.13 9.23
N VAL A 105 8.83 -0.04 8.90
CA VAL A 105 8.13 -0.27 7.64
C VAL A 105 6.76 -0.88 7.93
N VAL A 106 5.73 -0.35 7.27
CA VAL A 106 4.41 -0.98 7.15
C VAL A 106 4.28 -1.53 5.74
N ASN A 107 4.09 -2.84 5.65
CA ASN A 107 3.91 -3.54 4.39
C ASN A 107 2.44 -3.56 3.97
N LEU A 108 2.18 -3.28 2.70
CA LEU A 108 0.83 -3.29 2.10
C LEU A 108 0.64 -4.44 1.09
N SER A 109 1.59 -5.36 1.00
CA SER A 109 1.56 -6.47 0.05
C SER A 109 1.50 -7.82 0.75
N ALA A 110 0.76 -8.77 0.18
CA ALA A 110 0.72 -10.15 0.64
C ALA A 110 1.96 -10.98 0.22
N GLU A 111 2.91 -10.39 -0.53
CA GLU A 111 4.08 -11.10 -1.00
C GLU A 111 5.07 -11.45 0.13
N SER A 112 5.85 -12.51 -0.09
CA SER A 112 6.72 -13.10 0.94
C SER A 112 7.81 -12.14 1.46
N THR A 113 8.25 -11.18 0.66
CA THR A 113 9.24 -10.16 1.06
C THR A 113 8.77 -9.29 2.22
N GLY A 114 7.46 -9.15 2.39
CA GLY A 114 6.86 -8.45 3.53
C GLY A 114 6.79 -9.26 4.83
N LYS A 115 7.18 -10.54 4.81
CA LYS A 115 7.12 -11.41 5.98
C LYS A 115 8.04 -10.90 7.10
N GLY A 116 7.48 -10.74 8.28
CA GLY A 116 8.21 -10.21 9.44
C GLY A 116 8.08 -8.68 9.63
N TYR A 117 7.39 -7.99 8.74
CA TYR A 117 7.00 -6.60 8.91
C TYR A 117 5.53 -6.48 9.32
N PRO A 118 5.14 -5.47 10.12
CA PRO A 118 3.74 -5.11 10.28
C PRO A 118 3.07 -4.95 8.92
N SER A 119 1.94 -5.63 8.70
CA SER A 119 1.30 -5.65 7.39
C SER A 119 -0.17 -5.25 7.50
N VAL A 120 -0.62 -4.45 6.53
CA VAL A 120 -2.03 -4.10 6.33
C VAL A 120 -2.39 -4.56 4.92
N ILE A 121 -3.06 -5.69 4.83
CA ILE A 121 -3.40 -6.35 3.57
C ILE A 121 -4.89 -6.73 3.59
N PRO A 122 -5.55 -6.85 2.41
CA PRO A 122 -6.89 -7.41 2.32
C PRO A 122 -6.92 -8.85 2.83
N ASP A 123 -8.03 -9.24 3.43
CA ASP A 123 -8.31 -10.65 3.72
C ASP A 123 -8.63 -11.39 2.41
N ASN A 124 -7.58 -11.96 1.81
CA ASN A 124 -7.70 -12.62 0.51
C ASN A 124 -8.51 -13.92 0.57
N LEU A 125 -8.52 -14.60 1.73
CA LEU A 125 -9.35 -15.80 1.89
C LEU A 125 -10.83 -15.42 1.92
N GLU A 126 -11.17 -14.41 2.68
CA GLU A 126 -12.54 -13.90 2.76
C GLU A 126 -13.03 -13.34 1.42
N ILE A 127 -12.16 -12.66 0.64
CA ILE A 127 -12.49 -12.20 -0.72
C ILE A 127 -12.85 -13.38 -1.62
N GLY A 128 -12.06 -14.44 -1.63
CA GLY A 128 -12.33 -15.63 -2.43
C GLY A 128 -13.65 -16.30 -2.05
N LYS A 129 -13.90 -16.45 -0.75
CA LYS A 129 -15.13 -17.00 -0.21
C LYS A 129 -16.36 -16.19 -0.62
N GLN A 130 -16.33 -14.88 -0.41
CA GLN A 130 -17.46 -14.00 -0.77
C GLN A 130 -17.74 -14.02 -2.28
N ALA A 131 -16.71 -14.09 -3.12
CA ALA A 131 -16.88 -14.21 -4.57
C ALA A 131 -17.61 -15.51 -4.94
N ALA A 132 -17.20 -16.65 -4.37
CA ALA A 132 -17.86 -17.94 -4.60
C ALA A 132 -19.33 -17.90 -4.12
N GLN A 133 -19.59 -17.42 -2.91
CA GLN A 133 -20.94 -17.32 -2.35
C GLN A 133 -21.84 -16.45 -3.24
N HIS A 134 -21.32 -15.32 -3.73
CA HIS A 134 -22.07 -14.48 -4.65
C HIS A 134 -22.48 -15.23 -5.92
N LEU A 135 -21.55 -15.93 -6.58
CA LEU A 135 -21.85 -16.69 -7.79
C LEU A 135 -22.82 -17.84 -7.54
N LEU A 136 -22.73 -18.51 -6.39
CA LEU A 136 -23.69 -19.54 -6.00
C LEU A 136 -25.12 -18.99 -5.88
N THR A 137 -25.31 -17.75 -5.40
CA THR A 137 -26.65 -17.12 -5.33
C THR A 137 -27.28 -16.85 -6.69
N LEU A 138 -26.47 -16.80 -7.77
CA LEU A 138 -26.95 -16.61 -9.13
C LEU A 138 -27.49 -17.91 -9.78
N GLY A 139 -27.44 -19.04 -9.08
CA GLY A 139 -27.95 -20.33 -9.55
C GLY A 139 -27.09 -20.97 -10.64
N LEU A 140 -25.85 -20.52 -10.80
CA LEU A 140 -24.89 -21.10 -11.74
C LEU A 140 -24.52 -22.53 -11.32
N LYS A 141 -24.11 -23.35 -12.29
CA LYS A 141 -23.74 -24.76 -12.10
C LYS A 141 -22.28 -25.06 -12.45
N HIS A 142 -21.64 -24.16 -13.16
CA HIS A 142 -20.24 -24.29 -13.57
C HIS A 142 -19.46 -23.11 -13.05
N PHE A 143 -18.29 -23.37 -12.48
CA PHE A 143 -17.46 -22.37 -11.82
C PHE A 143 -16.01 -22.51 -12.27
N SER A 144 -15.35 -21.37 -12.46
CA SER A 144 -13.93 -21.34 -12.72
C SER A 144 -13.24 -20.24 -11.93
N TYR A 145 -12.03 -20.52 -11.49
CA TYR A 145 -11.14 -19.53 -10.92
C TYR A 145 -9.96 -19.27 -11.84
N TRP A 146 -9.77 -18.02 -12.17
CA TRP A 146 -8.65 -17.57 -13.00
C TRP A 146 -7.65 -16.83 -12.15
N GLY A 147 -6.45 -17.39 -12.00
CA GLY A 147 -5.48 -16.87 -11.08
C GLY A 147 -4.05 -16.90 -11.59
N ASP A 148 -3.26 -15.94 -11.12
CA ASP A 148 -1.83 -15.91 -11.31
C ASP A 148 -1.15 -16.76 -10.21
N PRO A 149 -0.59 -17.93 -10.54
CA PRO A 149 0.02 -18.84 -9.57
C PRO A 149 1.32 -18.29 -8.98
N SER A 150 1.90 -17.24 -9.56
CA SER A 150 3.08 -16.58 -9.00
C SER A 150 2.76 -15.64 -7.85
N ARG A 151 1.48 -15.26 -7.67
CA ARG A 151 1.04 -14.24 -6.71
C ARG A 151 0.37 -14.84 -5.49
N THR A 152 0.87 -14.49 -4.31
CA THR A 152 0.36 -14.97 -3.01
C THR A 152 -1.13 -14.66 -2.82
N TYR A 153 -1.56 -13.43 -3.13
CA TYR A 153 -2.96 -13.03 -3.00
C TYR A 153 -3.89 -13.83 -3.93
N SER A 154 -3.43 -14.14 -5.14
CA SER A 154 -4.20 -14.91 -6.11
C SER A 154 -4.39 -16.34 -5.64
N LYS A 155 -3.33 -16.99 -5.16
CA LYS A 155 -3.42 -18.33 -4.55
C LYS A 155 -4.41 -18.38 -3.40
N GLN A 156 -4.32 -17.42 -2.47
CA GLN A 156 -5.21 -17.38 -1.31
C GLN A 156 -6.68 -17.23 -1.71
N ARG A 157 -6.97 -16.33 -2.66
CA ARG A 157 -8.33 -16.14 -3.20
C ARG A 157 -8.84 -17.38 -3.89
N GLY A 158 -8.01 -17.98 -4.76
CA GLY A 158 -8.37 -19.20 -5.48
C GLY A 158 -8.66 -20.36 -4.56
N THR A 159 -7.80 -20.63 -3.57
CA THR A 159 -8.02 -21.69 -2.60
C THR A 159 -9.35 -21.51 -1.83
N ALA A 160 -9.66 -20.32 -1.38
CA ALA A 160 -10.89 -20.06 -0.65
C ALA A 160 -12.13 -20.12 -1.55
N PHE A 161 -12.03 -19.64 -2.78
CA PHE A 161 -13.08 -19.73 -3.79
C PHE A 161 -13.41 -21.18 -4.12
N GLU A 162 -12.41 -21.97 -4.48
CA GLU A 162 -12.54 -23.40 -4.80
C GLU A 162 -13.15 -24.19 -3.65
N GLN A 163 -12.66 -23.97 -2.43
CA GLN A 163 -13.19 -24.67 -1.26
C GLN A 163 -14.67 -24.39 -1.02
N GLU A 164 -15.12 -23.15 -1.22
CA GLU A 164 -16.52 -22.77 -1.05
C GLU A 164 -17.41 -23.39 -2.13
N ILE A 165 -16.94 -23.46 -3.38
CA ILE A 165 -17.64 -24.13 -4.48
C ILE A 165 -17.74 -25.64 -4.23
N LEU A 166 -16.66 -26.28 -3.79
CA LEU A 166 -16.66 -27.72 -3.42
C LEU A 166 -17.60 -28.03 -2.26
N ASN A 167 -17.61 -27.17 -1.23
CA ASN A 167 -18.53 -27.30 -0.08
C ASN A 167 -20.00 -27.22 -0.49
N ALA A 168 -20.31 -26.50 -1.57
CA ALA A 168 -21.65 -26.40 -2.15
C ALA A 168 -22.00 -27.59 -3.08
N GLY A 169 -21.10 -28.55 -3.27
CA GLY A 169 -21.31 -29.74 -4.09
C GLY A 169 -21.04 -29.56 -5.59
N PHE A 170 -20.30 -28.52 -5.96
CA PHE A 170 -19.91 -28.25 -7.35
C PHE A 170 -18.42 -28.43 -7.56
N GLU A 171 -18.03 -28.62 -8.82
CA GLU A 171 -16.62 -28.60 -9.23
C GLU A 171 -16.18 -27.17 -9.61
N CYS A 172 -14.91 -26.86 -9.39
CA CYS A 172 -14.27 -25.62 -9.79
C CYS A 172 -13.14 -25.88 -10.78
N ILE A 173 -13.20 -25.27 -11.95
CA ILE A 173 -12.14 -25.35 -12.95
C ILE A 173 -11.11 -24.27 -12.65
N ASN A 174 -9.88 -24.70 -12.30
CA ASN A 174 -8.78 -23.78 -12.06
C ASN A 174 -8.01 -23.48 -13.33
N VAL A 175 -8.05 -22.26 -13.79
CA VAL A 175 -7.28 -21.77 -14.94
C VAL A 175 -6.10 -20.95 -14.42
N GLN A 176 -4.90 -21.45 -14.67
CA GLN A 176 -3.69 -20.74 -14.31
C GLN A 176 -3.31 -19.77 -15.44
N PHE A 177 -3.06 -18.55 -15.07
CA PHE A 177 -2.75 -17.48 -16.00
C PHE A 177 -1.57 -16.65 -15.47
N GLU A 178 -0.43 -16.73 -16.15
CA GLU A 178 0.80 -16.03 -15.79
C GLU A 178 1.04 -14.85 -16.74
N PRO A 179 0.65 -13.63 -16.38
CA PRO A 179 0.82 -12.46 -17.24
C PRO A 179 2.27 -12.21 -17.67
N ASP A 180 3.23 -12.60 -16.82
CA ASP A 180 4.65 -12.35 -17.05
C ASP A 180 5.27 -13.28 -18.13
N GLN A 181 4.59 -14.34 -18.54
CA GLN A 181 5.04 -15.19 -19.65
C GLN A 181 4.94 -14.50 -21.03
N PHE A 182 4.18 -13.41 -21.13
CA PHE A 182 4.01 -12.69 -22.38
C PHE A 182 5.02 -11.54 -22.49
N PRO A 183 5.67 -11.34 -23.65
CA PRO A 183 6.52 -10.18 -23.87
C PRO A 183 5.70 -8.89 -23.77
N TRP A 184 6.31 -7.82 -23.29
CA TRP A 184 5.63 -6.54 -23.06
C TRP A 184 4.91 -6.02 -24.32
N GLU A 185 5.59 -6.09 -25.46
CA GLU A 185 5.00 -5.72 -26.75
C GLU A 185 3.90 -6.71 -27.17
N GLY A 186 2.70 -6.19 -27.39
CA GLY A 186 1.54 -6.99 -27.75
C GLY A 186 1.02 -7.92 -26.65
N ARG A 187 1.52 -7.79 -25.42
CA ARG A 187 1.10 -8.58 -24.26
C ARG A 187 -0.41 -8.66 -24.12
N TRP A 188 -1.06 -7.51 -24.16
CA TRP A 188 -2.51 -7.42 -23.99
C TRP A 188 -3.28 -8.21 -25.06
N LEU A 189 -2.87 -8.10 -26.31
CA LEU A 189 -3.54 -8.81 -27.42
C LEU A 189 -3.42 -10.32 -27.27
N LYS A 190 -2.20 -10.83 -27.01
CA LYS A 190 -1.97 -12.27 -26.80
C LYS A 190 -2.69 -12.81 -25.58
N MET A 191 -2.69 -12.07 -24.50
CA MET A 191 -3.44 -12.41 -23.30
C MET A 191 -4.94 -12.48 -23.60
N HIS A 192 -5.47 -11.51 -24.34
CA HIS A 192 -6.88 -11.49 -24.72
C HIS A 192 -7.25 -12.69 -25.58
N GLU A 193 -6.44 -13.03 -26.57
CA GLU A 193 -6.66 -14.22 -27.42
C GLU A 193 -6.69 -15.51 -26.57
N GLN A 194 -5.72 -15.71 -25.69
CA GLN A 194 -5.69 -16.87 -24.80
C GLN A 194 -6.90 -16.92 -23.86
N ILE A 195 -7.31 -15.79 -23.27
CA ILE A 195 -8.48 -15.72 -22.40
C ILE A 195 -9.75 -16.10 -23.17
N VAL A 196 -9.93 -15.59 -24.37
CA VAL A 196 -11.10 -15.90 -25.21
C VAL A 196 -11.13 -17.39 -25.57
N ASP A 197 -9.99 -17.96 -25.97
CA ASP A 197 -9.90 -19.37 -26.32
C ASP A 197 -10.23 -20.28 -25.12
N GLU A 198 -9.68 -20.00 -23.95
CA GLU A 198 -9.99 -20.76 -22.75
C GLU A 198 -11.46 -20.60 -22.32
N LEU A 199 -11.98 -19.36 -22.34
CA LEU A 199 -13.39 -19.11 -22.03
C LEU A 199 -14.33 -19.90 -22.98
N ASN A 200 -14.00 -20.04 -24.27
CA ASN A 200 -14.80 -20.79 -25.22
C ASN A 200 -14.82 -22.30 -24.95
N ARG A 201 -13.80 -22.83 -24.30
CA ARG A 201 -13.70 -24.26 -23.91
C ARG A 201 -14.49 -24.60 -22.65
N LEU A 202 -14.79 -23.60 -21.82
CA LEU A 202 -15.49 -23.82 -20.57
C LEU A 202 -17.01 -24.04 -20.78
N PRO A 203 -17.66 -24.87 -19.94
CA PRO A 203 -19.11 -25.06 -19.99
C PRO A 203 -19.86 -23.76 -19.70
N LYS A 204 -21.07 -23.63 -20.26
CA LYS A 204 -21.91 -22.42 -20.14
C LYS A 204 -23.25 -22.74 -19.49
N PRO A 205 -23.85 -21.81 -18.70
CA PRO A 205 -23.25 -20.56 -18.19
C PRO A 205 -22.20 -20.84 -17.09
N ILE A 206 -21.15 -20.04 -17.03
CA ILE A 206 -20.07 -20.20 -16.06
C ILE A 206 -19.93 -18.93 -15.20
N GLY A 207 -19.63 -19.11 -13.94
CA GLY A 207 -19.31 -18.08 -12.97
C GLY A 207 -17.83 -18.08 -12.57
#